data_f462c32024e41d69fa76428b14741464
#
_entry.id   f462c32024e41d69fa76428b14741464
#
_cell.length_a   1.000
_cell.length_b   1.000
_cell.length_c   1.000
_cell.angle_alpha   90.00
_cell.angle_beta   90.00
_cell.angle_gamma   90.00
#
_symmetry.space_group_name_H-M   'P 1'
#
loop_
_entity.id
_entity.type
_entity.pdbx_description
1 polymer ?
#
loop_
_entity_poly.entity_id
_entity_poly.type
_entity_poly.pdbx_seq_one_letter_code
_entity_poly.pdbx_strand_id
1 'polypeptide(L)'
;MKESASQGAPVPVQHRPNVLPLEGEIDLHVSPGITEVLTAMIKKTPERIVIDLSGATYIDSAGLGVLMIAMREVEAYGGKFFLAGLNETVRSVLESSRLDQTFRICPDVDAALIAS
;
A
#
# COMPACT_ATOMS: atom_id res chain seq x y z
N MET A 1 -11.00 13.77 -22.87
CA MET A 1 -10.35 13.85 -22.66
C MET A 1 -9.95 13.62 -22.23
N LYS A 2 -10.01 13.82 -22.12
CA LYS A 2 -9.35 13.82 -21.75
C LYS A 2 -8.90 13.65 -21.04
N GLU A 3 -8.94 13.83 -20.80
CA GLU A 3 -8.30 13.79 -20.22
C GLU A 3 -7.87 13.43 -19.46
N SER A 4 -8.27 13.55 -19.47
CA SER A 4 -7.58 13.36 -18.80
C SER A 4 -7.04 12.95 -18.31
N ALA A 5 -7.06 13.10 -18.44
CA ALA A 5 -6.16 12.86 -18.12
C ALA A 5 -5.69 12.83 -17.72
N SER A 6 -5.80 13.17 -17.78
CA SER A 6 -5.01 13.28 -17.44
C SER A 6 -4.68 13.39 -16.70
N GLN A 7 -5.12 13.46 -16.51
CA GLN A 7 -4.51 13.64 -15.88
C GLN A 7 -3.72 13.33 -15.23
N GLY A 8 -3.92 13.65 -15.53
CA GLY A 8 -3.05 13.70 -14.65
C GLY A 8 -2.19 12.64 -14.31
N ALA A 9 -2.42 12.00 -13.56
CA ALA A 9 -1.43 11.08 -13.21
C ALA A 9 -1.26 10.14 -14.34
N PRO A 10 -0.12 10.11 -14.87
CA PRO A 10 0.12 9.09 -15.87
C PRO A 10 -0.16 7.77 -15.25
N VAL A 11 -1.06 7.09 -15.83
CA VAL A 11 -1.34 5.74 -15.39
C VAL A 11 -0.11 4.93 -15.71
N PRO A 12 0.47 4.28 -14.73
CA PRO A 12 1.62 3.44 -14.99
C PRO A 12 1.27 2.36 -15.99
N VAL A 13 2.10 2.20 -16.97
CA VAL A 13 1.89 1.16 -17.95
C VAL A 13 1.87 -0.20 -17.29
N GLN A 14 2.57 -0.32 -16.16
CA GLN A 14 2.63 -1.57 -15.44
C GLN A 14 1.59 -1.66 -14.35
N HIS A 15 0.41 -1.13 -14.61
CA HIS A 15 -0.66 -1.26 -13.63
C HIS A 15 -0.90 -2.75 -13.33
N ARG A 16 -0.75 -3.11 -12.07
CA ARG A 16 -0.92 -4.48 -11.61
C ARG A 16 -2.13 -4.56 -10.71
N PRO A 17 -3.05 -5.50 -10.95
CA PRO A 17 -4.34 -5.50 -10.25
C PRO A 17 -4.25 -5.60 -8.73
N ASN A 18 -3.22 -6.24 -8.21
CA ASN A 18 -3.12 -6.44 -6.76
C ASN A 18 -2.01 -5.61 -6.15
N VAL A 19 -1.52 -4.61 -6.87
CA VAL A 19 -0.49 -3.70 -6.38
C VAL A 19 -1.08 -2.31 -6.30
N LEU A 20 -0.97 -1.68 -5.14
CA LEU A 20 -1.43 -0.32 -4.94
C LEU A 20 -0.24 0.58 -4.66
N PRO A 21 0.16 1.41 -5.62
CA PRO A 21 1.22 2.39 -5.35
C PRO A 21 0.64 3.57 -4.59
N LEU A 22 1.35 3.98 -3.56
CA LEU A 22 1.01 5.18 -2.78
C LEU A 22 2.15 6.17 -2.92
N GLU A 23 1.82 7.43 -3.18
CA GLU A 23 2.83 8.45 -3.43
C GLU A 23 2.62 9.64 -2.54
N GLY A 24 3.71 10.32 -2.22
CA GLY A 24 3.68 11.52 -1.42
C GLY A 24 3.48 11.22 0.05
N GLU A 25 2.86 12.15 0.74
CA GLU A 25 2.61 12.01 2.17
C GLU A 25 1.33 11.22 2.40
N ILE A 26 1.45 10.13 3.13
CA ILE A 26 0.31 9.28 3.44
C ILE A 26 -0.21 9.67 4.82
N ASP A 27 -1.10 10.65 4.84
CA ASP A 27 -1.55 11.27 6.08
C ASP A 27 -3.08 11.22 6.19
N LEU A 28 -3.58 11.91 7.20
CA LEU A 28 -5.00 11.92 7.49
C LEU A 28 -5.83 12.42 6.31
N HIS A 29 -5.29 13.34 5.51
CA HIS A 29 -6.04 13.90 4.37
C HIS A 29 -6.28 12.89 3.27
N VAL A 30 -5.33 11.99 3.04
CA VAL A 30 -5.46 11.01 1.95
C VAL A 30 -5.98 9.66 2.43
N SER A 31 -6.02 9.44 3.74
CA SER A 31 -6.46 8.16 4.29
C SER A 31 -7.83 7.69 3.83
N PRO A 32 -8.86 8.56 3.77
CA PRO A 32 -10.17 8.09 3.31
C PRO A 32 -10.15 7.58 1.87
N GLY A 33 -9.40 8.25 1.00
CA GLY A 33 -9.29 7.80 -0.39
C GLY A 33 -8.60 6.46 -0.50
N ILE A 34 -7.55 6.27 0.29
CA ILE A 34 -6.83 5.00 0.30
C ILE A 34 -7.74 3.89 0.81
N THR A 35 -8.50 4.17 1.86
CA THR A 35 -9.45 3.20 2.41
C THR A 35 -10.44 2.76 1.35
N GLU A 36 -10.96 3.70 0.57
CA GLU A 36 -11.89 3.39 -0.49
C GLU A 36 -11.31 2.44 -1.51
N VAL A 37 -10.10 2.74 -1.96
CA VAL A 37 -9.44 1.90 -2.95
C VAL A 37 -9.16 0.51 -2.39
N LEU A 38 -8.64 0.45 -1.18
CA LEU A 38 -8.34 -0.84 -0.55
C LEU A 38 -9.59 -1.67 -0.33
N THR A 39 -10.69 -1.02 0.09
CA THR A 39 -11.94 -1.73 0.28
C THR A 39 -12.39 -2.40 -1.02
N ALA A 40 -12.28 -1.66 -2.14
CA ALA A 40 -12.65 -2.22 -3.43
C ALA A 40 -11.76 -3.38 -3.82
N MET A 41 -10.47 -3.28 -3.56
CA MET A 41 -9.54 -4.37 -3.86
C MET A 41 -9.83 -5.60 -3.01
N ILE A 42 -10.07 -5.40 -1.72
CA ILE A 42 -10.30 -6.50 -0.77
C ILE A 42 -11.58 -7.24 -1.09
N LYS A 43 -12.59 -6.54 -1.60
CA LYS A 43 -13.86 -7.19 -1.96
C LYS A 43 -13.69 -8.32 -2.94
N LYS A 44 -12.65 -8.26 -3.77
CA LYS A 44 -12.37 -9.32 -4.74
C LYS A 44 -11.58 -10.47 -4.16
N THR A 45 -11.26 -10.40 -2.88
CA THR A 45 -10.50 -11.40 -2.13
C THR A 45 -9.26 -11.90 -2.87
N PRO A 46 -8.36 -10.98 -3.30
CA PRO A 46 -7.16 -11.41 -4.01
C PRO A 46 -6.26 -12.21 -3.08
N GLU A 47 -5.50 -13.12 -3.67
CA GLU A 47 -4.59 -13.96 -2.90
C GLU A 47 -3.58 -13.13 -2.13
N ARG A 48 -3.16 -12.02 -2.71
CA ARG A 48 -2.24 -11.10 -2.06
C ARG A 48 -2.51 -9.67 -2.50
N ILE A 49 -2.17 -8.74 -1.61
CA ILE A 49 -2.18 -7.32 -1.94
C ILE A 49 -0.80 -6.78 -1.57
N VAL A 50 -0.22 -6.00 -2.47
CA VAL A 50 1.08 -5.37 -2.27
C VAL A 50 0.89 -3.86 -2.28
N ILE A 51 1.34 -3.21 -1.22
CA ILE A 51 1.33 -1.75 -1.14
C ILE A 51 2.73 -1.28 -1.51
N ASP A 52 2.83 -0.60 -2.64
CA ASP A 52 4.10 -0.09 -3.13
C ASP A 52 4.33 1.29 -2.53
N LEU A 53 5.28 1.37 -1.61
CA LEU A 53 5.57 2.61 -0.89
C LEU A 53 6.81 3.31 -1.43
N SER A 54 7.31 2.90 -2.60
CA SER A 54 8.53 3.50 -3.14
C SER A 54 8.38 4.99 -3.43
N GLY A 55 7.17 5.44 -3.74
CA GLY A 55 6.90 6.86 -3.97
C GLY A 55 6.39 7.60 -2.74
N ALA A 56 6.20 6.92 -1.63
CA ALA A 56 5.70 7.55 -0.42
C ALA A 56 6.85 8.25 0.31
N THR A 57 6.65 9.52 0.65
CA THR A 57 7.70 10.30 1.31
C THR A 57 7.55 10.30 2.82
N TYR A 58 6.35 10.00 3.32
CA TYR A 58 6.08 10.02 4.75
C TYR A 58 4.77 9.27 5.01
N ILE A 59 4.64 8.72 6.20
CA ILE A 59 3.39 8.09 6.62
C ILE A 59 3.14 8.44 8.08
N ASP A 60 1.90 8.82 8.41
CA ASP A 60 1.55 9.12 9.80
C ASP A 60 0.68 8.00 10.38
N SER A 61 0.21 8.22 11.61
CA SER A 61 -0.55 7.18 12.30
C SER A 61 -1.87 6.88 11.61
N ALA A 62 -2.47 7.85 10.93
CA ALA A 62 -3.70 7.61 10.19
C ALA A 62 -3.44 6.69 9.00
N GLY A 63 -2.35 6.95 8.27
CA GLY A 63 -1.95 6.08 7.17
C GLY A 63 -1.61 4.67 7.64
N LEU A 64 -0.86 4.57 8.73
CA LEU A 64 -0.53 3.27 9.30
C LEU A 64 -1.79 2.52 9.70
N GLY A 65 -2.76 3.23 10.29
CA GLY A 65 -4.02 2.61 10.71
C GLY A 65 -4.78 2.00 9.55
N VAL A 66 -4.83 2.71 8.42
CA VAL A 66 -5.49 2.20 7.23
C VAL A 66 -4.82 0.91 6.76
N LEU A 67 -3.49 0.90 6.72
CA LEU A 67 -2.75 -0.29 6.27
C LEU A 67 -2.93 -1.46 7.24
N MET A 68 -2.99 -1.18 8.54
CA MET A 68 -3.23 -2.22 9.54
C MET A 68 -4.59 -2.87 9.35
N ILE A 69 -5.62 -2.05 9.16
CA ILE A 69 -6.97 -2.57 8.97
C ILE A 69 -7.02 -3.42 7.70
N ALA A 70 -6.42 -2.91 6.62
CA ALA A 70 -6.41 -3.65 5.36
C ALA A 70 -5.70 -5.00 5.52
N MET A 71 -4.56 -5.00 6.22
CA MET A 71 -3.82 -6.24 6.45
C MET A 71 -4.69 -7.27 7.16
N ARG A 72 -5.39 -6.83 8.21
CA ARG A 72 -6.24 -7.74 8.98
C ARG A 72 -7.37 -8.30 8.14
N GLU A 73 -7.95 -7.45 7.29
CA GLU A 73 -9.05 -7.91 6.44
C GLU A 73 -8.58 -8.92 5.41
N VAL A 74 -7.40 -8.69 4.83
CA VAL A 74 -6.83 -9.64 3.87
C VAL A 74 -6.51 -10.96 4.56
N GLU A 75 -5.90 -10.90 5.73
CA GLU A 75 -5.53 -12.11 6.45
C GLU A 75 -6.76 -12.89 6.92
N ALA A 76 -7.86 -12.19 7.17
CA ALA A 76 -9.09 -12.85 7.64
C ALA A 76 -9.63 -13.82 6.61
N TYR A 77 -9.41 -13.61 5.32
CA TYR A 77 -9.84 -14.57 4.32
C TYR A 77 -8.70 -15.45 3.80
N GLY A 78 -7.54 -15.40 4.46
CA GLY A 78 -6.42 -16.25 4.11
C GLY A 78 -5.47 -15.66 3.09
N GLY A 79 -5.61 -14.39 2.75
CA GLY A 79 -4.71 -13.73 1.83
C GLY A 79 -3.46 -13.21 2.51
N LYS A 80 -2.57 -12.62 1.73
CA LYS A 80 -1.31 -12.06 2.21
C LYS A 80 -1.21 -10.59 1.86
N PHE A 81 -0.66 -9.83 2.79
CA PHE A 81 -0.57 -8.38 2.66
C PHE A 81 0.90 -7.98 2.82
N PHE A 82 1.43 -7.27 1.85
CA PHE A 82 2.84 -6.89 1.83
C PHE A 82 3.02 -5.39 1.68
N LEU A 83 4.04 -4.85 2.34
CA LEU A 83 4.54 -3.51 2.05
C LEU A 83 5.85 -3.68 1.29
N ALA A 84 6.06 -2.85 0.28
CA ALA A 84 7.24 -3.00 -0.58
C ALA A 84 7.86 -1.65 -0.86
N GLY A 85 9.18 -1.63 -0.98
CA GLY A 85 9.91 -0.46 -1.47
C GLY A 85 10.03 0.69 -0.49
N LEU A 86 10.04 0.42 0.79
CA LEU A 86 10.09 1.47 1.80
C LEU A 86 11.39 2.26 1.71
N ASN A 87 11.28 3.60 1.70
CA ASN A 87 12.45 4.44 1.88
C ASN A 87 12.79 4.54 3.36
N GLU A 88 13.87 5.22 3.67
CA GLU A 88 14.34 5.31 5.05
C GLU A 88 13.35 6.00 5.97
N THR A 89 12.71 7.04 5.49
CA THR A 89 11.76 7.80 6.31
C THR A 89 10.58 6.93 6.73
N VAL A 90 9.97 6.25 5.76
CA VAL A 90 8.82 5.39 6.04
C VAL A 90 9.25 4.22 6.92
N ARG A 91 10.41 3.63 6.63
CA ARG A 91 10.93 2.53 7.44
C ARG A 91 11.14 2.97 8.89
N SER A 92 11.69 4.17 9.11
CA SER A 92 11.90 4.69 10.45
C SER A 92 10.61 4.84 11.22
N VAL A 93 9.56 5.29 10.56
CA VAL A 93 8.25 5.43 11.20
C VAL A 93 7.74 4.06 11.63
N LEU A 94 7.86 3.07 10.76
CA LEU A 94 7.43 1.71 11.10
C LEU A 94 8.23 1.15 12.28
N GLU A 95 9.54 1.36 12.26
CA GLU A 95 10.40 0.86 13.34
C GLU A 95 10.08 1.54 14.67
N SER A 96 9.88 2.86 14.64
CA SER A 96 9.54 3.59 15.86
C SER A 96 8.22 3.12 16.45
N SER A 97 7.30 2.72 15.59
CA SER A 97 5.98 2.24 16.02
C SER A 97 5.96 0.75 16.27
N ARG A 98 7.08 0.07 16.07
CA ARG A 98 7.21 -1.37 16.19
C ARG A 98 6.32 -2.15 15.23
N LEU A 99 5.96 -1.52 14.12
CA LEU A 99 5.13 -2.15 13.11
C LEU A 99 5.94 -2.82 12.03
N ASP A 100 7.26 -2.62 12.03
CA ASP A 100 8.14 -3.30 11.10
C ASP A 100 8.12 -4.81 11.27
N GLN A 101 7.73 -5.28 12.47
CA GLN A 101 7.61 -6.71 12.72
C GLN A 101 6.20 -7.23 12.52
N THR A 102 5.24 -6.33 12.38
CA THR A 102 3.85 -6.68 12.18
C THR A 102 3.53 -6.89 10.71
N PHE A 103 4.07 -6.02 9.86
CA PHE A 103 3.86 -6.11 8.43
C PHE A 103 4.90 -7.00 7.76
N ARG A 104 4.51 -7.65 6.67
CA ARG A 104 5.46 -8.34 5.80
C ARG A 104 6.06 -7.31 4.87
N ILE A 105 7.36 -7.09 4.97
CA ILE A 105 8.04 -6.03 4.24
C ILE A 105 8.99 -6.66 3.24
N CYS A 106 8.91 -6.24 1.99
CA CYS A 106 9.77 -6.72 0.92
C CYS A 106 10.55 -5.56 0.34
N PRO A 107 11.73 -5.84 -0.23
CA PRO A 107 12.55 -4.76 -0.80
C PRO A 107 11.90 -4.05 -1.97
N ASP A 108 11.10 -4.76 -2.77
CA ASP A 108 10.41 -4.15 -3.90
C ASP A 108 9.16 -4.95 -4.22
N VAL A 109 8.40 -4.45 -5.19
CA VAL A 109 7.13 -5.07 -5.58
C VAL A 109 7.37 -6.46 -6.15
N ASP A 110 8.41 -6.62 -6.96
CA ASP A 110 8.66 -7.93 -7.58
C ASP A 110 8.91 -9.00 -6.52
N ALA A 111 9.67 -8.67 -5.49
CA ALA A 111 9.90 -9.60 -4.38
C ALA A 111 8.59 -9.93 -3.67
N ALA A 112 7.72 -8.95 -3.48
CA ALA A 112 6.46 -9.17 -2.81
C ALA A 112 5.51 -10.04 -3.62
N LEU A 113 5.59 -9.96 -4.94
CA LEU A 113 4.70 -10.73 -5.80
C LEU A 113 5.02 -12.22 -5.78
N ILE A 114 6.25 -12.59 -5.44
CA ILE A 114 6.66 -13.99 -5.39
C ILE A 114 6.91 -14.50 -3.96
N ALA A 115 6.73 -13.66 -2.97
CA ALA A 115 6.97 -14.04 -1.58
C ALA A 115 5.93 -15.06 -1.12
N SER A 116 6.36 -15.94 -0.22
CA SER A 116 5.47 -16.97 0.36
C SER A 116 4.58 -16.41 1.45
#